data_c52979e84286ca9920fefdaffa722ba9
#
_entry.id   c52979e84286ca9920fefdaffa722ba9
#
_cell.length_a   1.000
_cell.length_b   1.000
_cell.length_c   1.000
_cell.angle_alpha   90.00
_cell.angle_beta   90.00
_cell.angle_gamma   90.00
#
_symmetry.space_group_name_H-M   'P 1'
#
loop_
_entity.id
_entity.type
_entity.pdbx_description
1 polymer ?
#
loop_
_entity_poly.entity_id
_entity_poly.type
_entity_poly.pdbx_seq_one_letter_code
_entity_poly.pdbx_strand_id
1 'polypeptide(L)'
;MKIILKKAAAILMIAISSLSFSEDDRTGFLSNMRELKEISDIMDVIQDSYVENANAQKYKEEKNKNSVRKNTGVTKKSLMQGALRGMMESLDDPHSVYFTKEEMRSFQEDIKGKYVGVGMVIQKKVGEPLTVVSPIEDGPAYKVGIKPKDKVIEIDGESTYNLTSEEASKRLKGKANTIVKVKVFREVNKMTKVFELKRETIELKYVKSKMLDGGIGYLRLTQFGDNVYPDMKKALEDLQAKGMKGLIFDLRSNPGGELGQSIKIASMFIEKGKIVSTRQKKGEESVYSREGKYFGNFPMVVLINGGSASASEIVSGALKDHKRATLIGEKTFGKGSVQTLLPLPDGDGIKITIAKYYTPNGISIDGTGIEPDTKIEDKDYYLISDGAITNIDENQQKENKKEIIKEVKGEKVAKEVDTHKDIQLEAAIKAIKAMINKK
;
A
#
# COMPACT_ATOMS: atom_id res chain seq x y z
N MET A 1 23.51 -41.84 16.14
CA MET A 1 22.94 -40.85 15.23
C MET A 1 23.46 -40.98 13.79
N LYS A 2 24.79 -41.06 13.54
CA LYS A 2 25.36 -41.23 12.16
C LYS A 2 24.93 -42.51 11.43
N ILE A 3 24.61 -43.61 12.14
CA ILE A 3 24.17 -44.89 11.55
C ILE A 3 22.68 -44.82 11.12
N ILE A 4 21.86 -44.11 11.85
CA ILE A 4 20.41 -43.91 11.52
C ILE A 4 20.25 -43.02 10.27
N LEU A 5 21.07 -41.96 10.14
CA LEU A 5 21.08 -41.11 8.96
C LEU A 5 21.54 -41.84 7.70
N LYS A 6 22.57 -42.74 7.81
CA LYS A 6 23.02 -43.57 6.68
C LYS A 6 21.94 -44.58 6.24
N LYS A 7 21.19 -45.16 7.17
CA LYS A 7 20.07 -46.06 6.84
C LYS A 7 18.87 -45.33 6.23
N ALA A 8 18.57 -44.13 6.72
CA ALA A 8 17.50 -43.28 6.14
C ALA A 8 17.85 -42.82 4.71
N ALA A 9 19.11 -42.44 4.47
CA ALA A 9 19.59 -42.11 3.12
C ALA A 9 19.59 -43.31 2.17
N ALA A 10 19.93 -44.53 2.65
CA ALA A 10 19.86 -45.74 1.85
C ALA A 10 18.40 -46.14 1.53
N ILE A 11 17.47 -46.00 2.46
CA ILE A 11 16.04 -46.27 2.24
C ILE A 11 15.44 -45.26 1.26
N LEU A 12 15.84 -43.99 1.34
CA LEU A 12 15.40 -42.94 0.42
C LEU A 12 15.94 -43.23 -1.01
N MET A 13 17.18 -43.69 -1.16
CA MET A 13 17.74 -44.09 -2.47
C MET A 13 17.03 -45.31 -3.06
N ILE A 14 16.60 -46.29 -2.24
CA ILE A 14 15.85 -47.45 -2.70
C ILE A 14 14.41 -47.06 -3.10
N ALA A 15 13.78 -46.15 -2.40
CA ALA A 15 12.46 -45.61 -2.75
C ALA A 15 12.46 -44.80 -4.07
N ILE A 16 13.57 -44.10 -4.36
CA ILE A 16 13.75 -43.35 -5.60
C ILE A 16 14.02 -44.29 -6.79
N SER A 17 14.64 -45.45 -6.59
CA SER A 17 14.88 -46.44 -7.64
C SER A 17 13.63 -47.20 -8.12
N SER A 18 12.53 -47.13 -7.34
CA SER A 18 11.24 -47.77 -7.68
C SER A 18 10.23 -46.81 -8.34
N LEU A 19 10.52 -45.53 -8.39
CA LEU A 19 9.76 -44.55 -9.17
C LEU A 19 10.34 -44.47 -10.57
N SER A 20 9.52 -44.65 -11.60
CA SER A 20 9.89 -44.53 -13.02
C SER A 20 10.09 -43.04 -13.40
N PHE A 21 11.16 -42.42 -12.85
CA PHE A 21 11.64 -41.13 -13.32
C PHE A 21 12.46 -41.31 -14.61
N SER A 22 12.29 -40.35 -15.54
CA SER A 22 13.20 -40.26 -16.68
C SER A 22 14.65 -40.03 -16.22
N GLU A 23 15.63 -40.34 -17.03
CA GLU A 23 17.05 -40.12 -16.69
C GLU A 23 17.35 -38.65 -16.45
N ASP A 24 16.67 -37.74 -17.17
CA ASP A 24 16.73 -36.28 -16.97
C ASP A 24 16.14 -35.84 -15.62
N ASP A 25 15.03 -36.42 -15.18
CA ASP A 25 14.43 -36.14 -13.88
C ASP A 25 15.32 -36.58 -12.71
N ARG A 26 16.02 -37.70 -12.86
CA ARG A 26 16.98 -38.22 -11.85
C ARG A 26 18.21 -37.31 -11.72
N THR A 27 18.78 -36.90 -12.85
CA THR A 27 19.94 -36.00 -12.85
C THR A 27 19.59 -34.63 -12.26
N GLY A 28 18.44 -34.09 -12.59
CA GLY A 28 17.92 -32.83 -11.99
C GLY A 28 17.70 -32.95 -10.49
N PHE A 29 17.08 -34.05 -10.01
CA PHE A 29 16.87 -34.28 -8.58
C PHE A 29 18.20 -34.39 -7.80
N LEU A 30 19.16 -35.11 -8.30
CA LEU A 30 20.48 -35.28 -7.66
C LEU A 30 21.27 -33.95 -7.65
N SER A 31 21.17 -33.14 -8.71
CA SER A 31 21.77 -31.81 -8.76
C SER A 31 21.17 -30.92 -7.69
N ASN A 32 19.83 -30.83 -7.62
CA ASN A 32 19.14 -30.04 -6.62
C ASN A 32 19.49 -30.45 -5.18
N MET A 33 19.60 -31.75 -4.92
CA MET A 33 20.00 -32.28 -3.59
C MET A 33 21.44 -31.91 -3.25
N ARG A 34 22.34 -31.81 -4.22
CA ARG A 34 23.74 -31.39 -4.01
C ARG A 34 23.78 -29.90 -3.67
N GLU A 35 23.06 -29.07 -4.40
CA GLU A 35 22.97 -27.61 -4.15
C GLU A 35 22.36 -27.30 -2.77
N LEU A 36 21.27 -28.00 -2.39
CA LEU A 36 20.68 -27.87 -1.06
C LEU A 36 21.63 -28.29 0.07
N LYS A 37 22.45 -29.34 -0.18
CA LYS A 37 23.45 -29.76 0.75
C LYS A 37 24.55 -28.72 0.93
N GLU A 38 25.00 -28.08 -0.13
CA GLU A 38 26.00 -27.02 -0.10
C GLU A 38 25.53 -25.83 0.73
N ILE A 39 24.28 -25.39 0.54
CA ILE A 39 23.68 -24.34 1.36
C ILE A 39 23.66 -24.74 2.85
N SER A 40 23.28 -25.99 3.17
CA SER A 40 23.28 -26.50 4.53
C SER A 40 24.67 -26.54 5.15
N ASP A 41 25.67 -27.02 4.39
CA ASP A 41 27.06 -27.10 4.85
C ASP A 41 27.64 -25.70 5.12
N ILE A 42 27.34 -24.70 4.28
CA ILE A 42 27.71 -23.30 4.49
C ILE A 42 27.05 -22.74 5.76
N MET A 43 25.76 -23.01 5.98
CA MET A 43 25.10 -22.58 7.22
C MET A 43 25.71 -23.17 8.48
N ASP A 44 26.14 -24.45 8.43
CA ASP A 44 26.82 -25.11 9.54
C ASP A 44 28.21 -24.47 9.79
N VAL A 45 28.99 -24.20 8.74
CA VAL A 45 30.26 -23.49 8.83
C VAL A 45 30.11 -22.10 9.45
N ILE A 46 29.08 -21.34 9.02
CA ILE A 46 28.81 -20.01 9.60
C ILE A 46 28.48 -20.12 11.08
N GLN A 47 27.62 -21.07 11.47
CA GLN A 47 27.26 -21.24 12.89
C GLN A 47 28.45 -21.66 13.76
N ASP A 48 29.34 -22.52 13.24
CA ASP A 48 30.44 -23.06 13.99
C ASP A 48 31.66 -22.12 14.03
N SER A 49 31.84 -21.31 12.98
CA SER A 49 33.10 -20.56 12.79
C SER A 49 32.97 -19.05 12.84
N TYR A 50 31.73 -18.49 12.74
CA TYR A 50 31.54 -17.04 12.76
C TYR A 50 31.80 -16.47 14.16
N VAL A 51 32.84 -15.67 14.27
CA VAL A 51 33.18 -14.94 15.48
C VAL A 51 32.48 -13.61 15.53
N GLU A 52 31.52 -13.44 16.43
CA GLU A 52 30.95 -12.13 16.71
C GLU A 52 32.05 -11.15 17.13
N ASN A 53 32.20 -10.07 16.38
CA ASN A 53 33.20 -9.05 16.66
C ASN A 53 32.93 -8.44 18.04
N ALA A 54 33.91 -8.55 18.98
CA ALA A 54 33.81 -8.01 20.35
C ALA A 54 33.46 -6.50 20.35
N ASN A 55 33.84 -5.75 19.31
CA ASN A 55 33.43 -4.37 19.11
C ASN A 55 31.95 -4.24 18.69
N ALA A 56 31.36 -5.24 18.07
CA ALA A 56 29.93 -5.25 17.78
C ALA A 56 29.06 -5.36 19.03
N GLN A 57 29.56 -6.04 20.05
CA GLN A 57 28.91 -6.14 21.38
C GLN A 57 28.96 -4.80 22.10
N LYS A 58 30.10 -4.13 22.12
CA LYS A 58 30.26 -2.77 22.68
C LYS A 58 29.44 -1.73 21.91
N TYR A 59 29.39 -1.82 20.59
CA TYR A 59 28.56 -0.97 19.73
C TYR A 59 27.05 -1.30 19.90
N LYS A 60 26.70 -2.53 20.22
CA LYS A 60 25.35 -2.96 20.61
C LYS A 60 24.99 -2.43 22.00
N GLU A 61 25.91 -2.44 22.98
CA GLU A 61 25.66 -1.89 24.31
C GLU A 61 25.52 -0.36 24.32
N GLU A 62 26.31 0.37 23.55
CA GLU A 62 26.19 1.82 23.39
C GLU A 62 24.93 2.23 22.60
N LYS A 63 24.53 1.48 21.56
CA LYS A 63 23.26 1.68 20.84
C LYS A 63 22.03 1.11 21.57
N ASN A 64 22.20 0.08 22.40
CA ASN A 64 21.10 -0.65 23.06
C ASN A 64 20.63 -0.04 24.36
N LYS A 65 21.18 1.08 24.81
CA LYS A 65 20.46 1.84 25.85
C LYS A 65 19.10 2.34 25.38
N ASN A 66 18.81 2.27 24.05
CA ASN A 66 17.56 2.73 23.46
C ASN A 66 16.97 1.85 22.32
N SER A 67 17.46 0.66 22.03
CA SER A 67 16.86 -0.20 21.00
C SER A 67 16.67 -1.63 21.50
N VAL A 68 15.42 -2.08 21.57
CA VAL A 68 15.03 -3.47 21.83
C VAL A 68 15.30 -4.33 20.58
N ARG A 69 16.54 -4.40 20.12
CA ARG A 69 16.97 -5.53 19.29
C ARG A 69 17.41 -6.62 20.26
N LYS A 70 16.51 -7.56 20.56
CA LYS A 70 16.91 -8.83 21.13
C LYS A 70 18.07 -9.38 20.32
N ASN A 71 19.20 -9.62 20.96
CA ASN A 71 20.36 -10.28 20.39
C ASN A 71 19.93 -11.72 20.01
N THR A 72 19.34 -11.86 18.80
CA THR A 72 19.16 -13.18 18.21
C THR A 72 20.49 -13.48 17.53
N GLY A 73 21.31 -14.30 18.17
CA GLY A 73 22.53 -14.82 17.58
C GLY A 73 22.25 -15.42 16.18
N VAL A 74 23.27 -15.59 15.38
CA VAL A 74 23.16 -16.21 14.05
C VAL A 74 22.54 -17.59 14.19
N THR A 75 21.30 -17.78 13.75
CA THR A 75 20.56 -19.04 13.81
C THR A 75 20.40 -19.62 12.40
N LYS A 76 20.23 -20.94 12.30
CA LYS A 76 19.91 -21.57 11.00
C LYS A 76 18.70 -20.92 10.34
N LYS A 77 17.69 -20.55 11.14
CA LYS A 77 16.49 -19.85 10.65
C LYS A 77 16.84 -18.49 10.06
N SER A 78 17.66 -17.69 10.73
CA SER A 78 18.03 -16.35 10.22
C SER A 78 18.91 -16.45 8.97
N LEU A 79 19.79 -17.46 8.88
CA LEU A 79 20.59 -17.72 7.69
C LEU A 79 19.71 -18.17 6.50
N MET A 80 18.75 -19.07 6.75
CA MET A 80 17.80 -19.50 5.73
C MET A 80 16.96 -18.32 5.22
N GLN A 81 16.46 -17.49 6.10
CA GLN A 81 15.70 -16.29 5.72
C GLN A 81 16.55 -15.31 4.91
N GLY A 82 17.84 -15.16 5.26
CA GLY A 82 18.81 -14.37 4.48
C GLY A 82 19.02 -14.93 3.08
N ALA A 83 19.20 -16.26 2.96
CA ALA A 83 19.34 -16.93 1.68
C ALA A 83 18.09 -16.76 0.78
N LEU A 84 16.89 -16.95 1.34
CA LEU A 84 15.64 -16.76 0.61
C LEU A 84 15.44 -15.31 0.15
N ARG A 85 15.81 -14.32 0.97
CA ARG A 85 15.83 -12.90 0.55
C ARG A 85 16.80 -12.68 -0.61
N GLY A 86 18.04 -13.17 -0.51
CA GLY A 86 19.03 -13.07 -1.57
C GLY A 86 18.59 -13.71 -2.89
N MET A 87 17.88 -14.85 -2.83
CA MET A 87 17.26 -15.45 -4.03
C MET A 87 16.23 -14.53 -4.68
N MET A 88 15.38 -13.87 -3.89
CA MET A 88 14.39 -12.94 -4.44
C MET A 88 15.06 -11.67 -4.98
N GLU A 89 16.08 -11.16 -4.31
CA GLU A 89 16.87 -10.00 -4.75
C GLU A 89 17.61 -10.27 -6.06
N SER A 90 18.05 -11.52 -6.31
CA SER A 90 18.72 -11.90 -7.55
C SER A 90 17.84 -11.86 -8.80
N LEU A 91 16.50 -11.69 -8.63
CA LEU A 91 15.58 -11.50 -9.75
C LEU A 91 15.63 -10.09 -10.34
N ASP A 92 16.28 -9.13 -9.66
CA ASP A 92 16.31 -7.70 -10.02
C ASP A 92 14.89 -7.13 -10.24
N ASP A 93 13.92 -7.67 -9.48
CA ASP A 93 12.52 -7.25 -9.50
C ASP A 93 12.11 -6.69 -8.14
N PRO A 94 11.92 -5.37 -8.00
CA PRO A 94 11.55 -4.74 -6.73
C PRO A 94 10.17 -5.17 -6.21
N HIS A 95 9.39 -5.85 -7.03
CA HIS A 95 8.05 -6.33 -6.67
C HIS A 95 8.04 -7.78 -6.18
N SER A 96 9.12 -8.51 -6.39
CA SER A 96 9.29 -9.90 -5.92
C SER A 96 10.04 -9.90 -4.59
N VAL A 97 9.38 -10.37 -3.52
CA VAL A 97 9.86 -10.23 -2.14
C VAL A 97 9.56 -11.48 -1.34
N TYR A 98 10.53 -11.88 -0.49
CA TYR A 98 10.30 -12.85 0.57
C TYR A 98 9.79 -12.16 1.82
N PHE A 99 8.79 -12.74 2.46
CA PHE A 99 8.21 -12.29 3.72
C PHE A 99 8.39 -13.33 4.81
N THR A 100 8.85 -12.92 5.98
CA THR A 100 8.68 -13.70 7.20
C THR A 100 7.19 -13.78 7.56
N LYS A 101 6.83 -14.71 8.43
CA LYS A 101 5.46 -14.88 8.93
C LYS A 101 4.84 -13.58 9.46
N GLU A 102 5.65 -12.78 10.17
CA GLU A 102 5.19 -11.49 10.70
C GLU A 102 4.97 -10.46 9.59
N GLU A 103 5.90 -10.36 8.66
CA GLU A 103 5.77 -9.48 7.48
C GLU A 103 4.61 -9.89 6.59
N MET A 104 4.41 -11.21 6.38
CA MET A 104 3.27 -11.75 5.64
C MET A 104 1.94 -11.35 6.27
N ARG A 105 1.85 -11.48 7.61
CA ARG A 105 0.65 -11.06 8.34
C ARG A 105 0.41 -9.56 8.20
N SER A 106 1.44 -8.74 8.38
CA SER A 106 1.34 -7.29 8.24
C SER A 106 0.89 -6.90 6.83
N PHE A 107 1.46 -7.53 5.80
CA PHE A 107 1.08 -7.30 4.42
C PHE A 107 -0.39 -7.68 4.13
N GLN A 108 -0.87 -8.79 4.70
CA GLN A 108 -2.28 -9.18 4.58
C GLN A 108 -3.22 -8.23 5.33
N GLU A 109 -2.82 -7.72 6.49
CA GLU A 109 -3.58 -6.70 7.23
C GLU A 109 -3.71 -5.41 6.41
N ASP A 110 -2.62 -4.98 5.77
CA ASP A 110 -2.61 -3.78 4.92
C ASP A 110 -3.52 -3.92 3.68
N ILE A 111 -3.54 -5.10 3.05
CA ILE A 111 -4.47 -5.39 1.94
C ILE A 111 -5.93 -5.38 2.41
N LYS A 112 -6.21 -6.01 3.55
CA LYS A 112 -7.57 -6.06 4.12
C LYS A 112 -8.07 -4.71 4.58
N GLY A 113 -7.18 -3.72 4.76
CA GLY A 113 -7.53 -2.41 5.28
C GLY A 113 -8.05 -2.43 6.71
N LYS A 114 -7.77 -3.51 7.45
CA LYS A 114 -8.16 -3.70 8.85
C LYS A 114 -6.96 -4.11 9.67
N TYR A 115 -6.64 -3.32 10.68
CA TYR A 115 -5.58 -3.65 11.64
C TYR A 115 -5.94 -3.18 13.03
N VAL A 116 -5.27 -3.72 14.05
CA VAL A 116 -5.45 -3.27 15.43
C VAL A 116 -4.33 -2.32 15.79
N GLY A 117 -4.69 -1.07 16.12
CA GLY A 117 -3.72 -0.04 16.43
C GLY A 117 -4.37 1.25 16.92
N VAL A 118 -3.65 2.35 16.82
CA VAL A 118 -4.08 3.66 17.35
C VAL A 118 -4.67 4.59 16.29
N GLY A 119 -4.71 4.18 15.01
CA GLY A 119 -5.35 4.95 13.96
C GLY A 119 -4.61 6.25 13.62
N MET A 120 -3.34 6.17 13.23
CA MET A 120 -2.59 7.28 12.65
C MET A 120 -1.61 6.82 11.58
N VAL A 121 -1.45 7.65 10.57
CA VAL A 121 -0.42 7.51 9.53
C VAL A 121 0.83 8.23 10.02
N ILE A 122 1.97 7.56 9.99
CA ILE A 122 3.25 8.08 10.47
C ILE A 122 4.30 8.01 9.37
N GLN A 123 5.25 8.94 9.41
CA GLN A 123 6.39 8.98 8.49
C GLN A 123 7.68 9.28 9.26
N LYS A 124 8.76 8.62 8.87
CA LYS A 124 10.09 8.87 9.37
C LYS A 124 11.03 9.11 8.18
N LYS A 125 11.50 10.34 8.03
CA LYS A 125 12.59 10.65 7.08
C LYS A 125 13.93 10.54 7.80
N VAL A 126 14.99 10.24 7.06
CA VAL A 126 16.34 10.14 7.60
C VAL A 126 16.73 11.48 8.24
N GLY A 127 17.17 11.44 9.50
CA GLY A 127 17.54 12.65 10.25
C GLY A 127 16.40 13.48 10.83
N GLU A 128 15.13 13.12 10.57
CA GLU A 128 13.95 13.81 11.09
C GLU A 128 13.26 13.01 12.22
N PRO A 129 12.50 13.66 13.12
CA PRO A 129 11.66 12.96 14.09
C PRO A 129 10.53 12.19 13.44
N LEU A 130 10.04 11.11 14.09
CA LEU A 130 8.84 10.40 13.69
C LEU A 130 7.65 11.36 13.69
N THR A 131 7.02 11.56 12.55
CA THR A 131 6.00 12.59 12.34
C THR A 131 4.65 11.96 12.05
N VAL A 132 3.59 12.48 12.65
CA VAL A 132 2.21 12.16 12.29
C VAL A 132 1.88 12.86 10.98
N VAL A 133 1.62 12.09 9.93
CA VAL A 133 1.11 12.61 8.66
C VAL A 133 -0.36 12.98 8.83
N SER A 134 -1.16 12.04 9.34
CA SER A 134 -2.57 12.27 9.65
C SER A 134 -3.09 11.26 10.68
N PRO A 135 -3.88 11.65 11.67
CA PRO A 135 -4.72 10.71 12.40
C PRO A 135 -5.86 10.24 11.49
N ILE A 136 -6.25 8.97 11.63
CA ILE A 136 -7.39 8.40 10.91
C ILE A 136 -8.66 8.88 11.59
N GLU A 137 -9.59 9.42 10.82
CA GLU A 137 -10.89 9.93 11.29
C GLU A 137 -11.63 8.87 12.13
N ASP A 138 -12.23 9.27 13.23
CA ASP A 138 -12.89 8.43 14.22
C ASP A 138 -11.98 7.41 14.94
N GLY A 139 -10.69 7.35 14.61
CA GLY A 139 -9.72 6.49 15.27
C GLY A 139 -9.29 7.00 16.66
N PRO A 140 -8.63 6.15 17.48
CA PRO A 140 -8.20 6.53 18.83
C PRO A 140 -7.32 7.78 18.88
N ALA A 141 -6.35 7.90 17.98
CA ALA A 141 -5.47 9.07 17.90
C ALA A 141 -6.23 10.36 17.57
N TYR A 142 -7.23 10.28 16.68
CA TYR A 142 -8.09 11.40 16.30
C TYR A 142 -8.93 11.87 17.49
N LYS A 143 -9.58 10.94 18.20
CA LYS A 143 -10.46 11.22 19.36
C LYS A 143 -9.75 11.95 20.50
N VAL A 144 -8.47 11.68 20.74
CA VAL A 144 -7.70 12.33 21.79
C VAL A 144 -7.04 13.65 21.34
N GLY A 145 -7.21 14.04 20.06
CA GLY A 145 -6.72 15.31 19.52
C GLY A 145 -5.25 15.31 19.07
N ILE A 146 -4.71 14.16 18.65
CA ILE A 146 -3.46 14.12 17.89
C ILE A 146 -3.70 14.79 16.54
N LYS A 147 -2.76 15.59 16.08
CA LYS A 147 -2.88 16.43 14.89
C LYS A 147 -1.81 16.06 13.83
N PRO A 148 -2.04 16.38 12.55
CA PRO A 148 -1.01 16.37 11.53
C PRO A 148 0.19 17.22 11.97
N LYS A 149 1.41 16.80 11.58
CA LYS A 149 2.70 17.41 11.94
C LYS A 149 3.13 17.25 13.40
N ASP A 150 2.35 16.63 14.26
CA ASP A 150 2.79 16.25 15.61
C ASP A 150 4.02 15.33 15.50
N LYS A 151 5.03 15.56 16.34
CA LYS A 151 6.23 14.73 16.42
C LYS A 151 6.06 13.71 17.53
N VAL A 152 6.03 12.45 17.18
CA VAL A 152 6.01 11.35 18.18
C VAL A 152 7.43 11.16 18.67
N ILE A 153 7.71 11.54 19.92
CA ILE A 153 9.06 11.50 20.50
C ILE A 153 9.31 10.27 21.37
N GLU A 154 8.26 9.70 21.98
CA GLU A 154 8.34 8.45 22.76
C GLU A 154 7.11 7.57 22.53
N ILE A 155 7.28 6.25 22.58
CA ILE A 155 6.22 5.23 22.62
C ILE A 155 6.51 4.34 23.82
N ASP A 156 5.56 4.25 24.78
CA ASP A 156 5.69 3.52 26.06
C ASP A 156 6.97 3.86 26.85
N GLY A 157 7.37 5.15 26.81
CA GLY A 157 8.55 5.67 27.50
C GLY A 157 9.88 5.48 26.73
N GLU A 158 9.87 4.81 25.59
CA GLU A 158 11.05 4.62 24.76
C GLU A 158 11.11 5.64 23.62
N SER A 159 12.30 6.22 23.40
CA SER A 159 12.52 7.21 22.35
C SER A 159 12.28 6.65 20.96
N THR A 160 11.63 7.44 20.09
CA THR A 160 11.40 7.09 18.69
C THR A 160 12.54 7.56 17.77
N TYR A 161 13.56 8.22 18.31
CA TYR A 161 14.60 8.86 17.49
C TYR A 161 15.32 7.86 16.56
N ASN A 162 15.63 6.66 17.07
CA ASN A 162 16.34 5.62 16.32
C ASN A 162 15.41 4.57 15.68
N LEU A 163 14.10 4.73 15.78
CA LEU A 163 13.15 3.79 15.16
C LEU A 163 12.97 4.08 13.69
N THR A 164 12.80 3.04 12.90
CA THR A 164 12.23 3.13 11.55
C THR A 164 10.71 3.36 11.62
N SER A 165 10.09 3.77 10.52
CA SER A 165 8.62 3.84 10.45
C SER A 165 7.94 2.50 10.74
N GLU A 166 8.55 1.41 10.30
CA GLU A 166 8.05 0.05 10.50
C GLU A 166 8.12 -0.37 11.97
N GLU A 167 9.26 -0.14 12.64
CA GLU A 167 9.42 -0.44 14.07
C GLU A 167 8.45 0.38 14.92
N ALA A 168 8.25 1.66 14.60
CA ALA A 168 7.29 2.51 15.27
C ALA A 168 5.84 2.01 15.02
N SER A 169 5.51 1.65 13.79
CA SER A 169 4.20 1.06 13.44
C SER A 169 3.94 -0.23 14.22
N LYS A 170 4.93 -1.12 14.33
CA LYS A 170 4.82 -2.37 15.11
C LYS A 170 4.53 -2.10 16.59
N ARG A 171 5.09 -1.03 17.19
CA ARG A 171 4.82 -0.66 18.57
C ARG A 171 3.46 -0.02 18.79
N LEU A 172 2.98 0.73 17.80
CA LEU A 172 1.67 1.38 17.83
C LEU A 172 0.52 0.39 17.54
N LYS A 173 0.77 -0.64 16.71
CA LYS A 173 -0.10 -1.81 16.56
C LYS A 173 -0.02 -2.71 17.80
N GLY A 174 -0.95 -3.66 17.96
CA GLY A 174 -0.92 -4.65 19.06
C GLY A 174 -2.28 -5.29 19.29
N LYS A 175 -2.49 -5.89 20.48
CA LYS A 175 -3.77 -6.52 20.81
C LYS A 175 -4.85 -5.46 21.04
N ALA A 176 -6.07 -5.73 20.56
CA ALA A 176 -7.22 -4.87 20.78
C ALA A 176 -7.46 -4.64 22.27
N ASN A 177 -7.95 -3.45 22.61
CA ASN A 177 -8.23 -3.00 23.97
C ASN A 177 -7.00 -2.80 24.91
N THR A 178 -5.78 -2.97 24.41
CA THR A 178 -4.56 -2.58 25.17
C THR A 178 -4.28 -1.09 24.99
N ILE A 179 -3.60 -0.49 25.97
CA ILE A 179 -3.22 0.93 25.96
C ILE A 179 -1.75 1.04 25.53
N VAL A 180 -1.44 2.06 24.74
CA VAL A 180 -0.08 2.52 24.44
C VAL A 180 0.06 3.98 24.82
N LYS A 181 1.15 4.36 25.45
CA LYS A 181 1.45 5.75 25.81
C LYS A 181 2.30 6.39 24.72
N VAL A 182 1.82 7.46 24.15
CA VAL A 182 2.50 8.18 23.05
C VAL A 182 2.79 9.59 23.50
N LYS A 183 4.07 9.94 23.61
CA LYS A 183 4.51 11.29 23.93
C LYS A 183 4.73 12.06 22.63
N VAL A 184 4.03 13.17 22.51
CA VAL A 184 3.98 13.99 21.31
C VAL A 184 4.53 15.37 21.60
N PHE A 185 5.37 15.90 20.72
CA PHE A 185 5.78 17.29 20.67
C PHE A 185 5.06 17.99 19.52
N ARG A 186 4.34 19.07 19.83
CA ARG A 186 3.62 19.91 18.86
C ARG A 186 4.34 21.24 18.68
N GLU A 187 4.87 21.45 17.50
CA GLU A 187 5.78 22.56 17.18
C GLU A 187 5.09 23.94 17.24
N VAL A 188 3.83 24.01 16.81
CA VAL A 188 3.05 25.25 16.69
C VAL A 188 2.90 26.00 18.04
N ASN A 189 2.72 25.26 19.13
CA ASN A 189 2.56 25.81 20.47
C ASN A 189 3.63 25.33 21.46
N LYS A 190 4.69 24.68 20.96
CA LYS A 190 5.80 24.11 21.74
C LYS A 190 5.34 23.20 22.88
N MET A 191 4.17 22.55 22.71
CA MET A 191 3.57 21.68 23.71
C MET A 191 4.14 20.27 23.63
N THR A 192 4.50 19.72 24.79
CA THR A 192 4.77 18.28 24.92
C THR A 192 3.68 17.64 25.77
N LYS A 193 3.04 16.60 25.27
CA LYS A 193 1.95 15.90 25.98
C LYS A 193 2.04 14.40 25.77
N VAL A 194 1.71 13.62 26.81
CA VAL A 194 1.54 12.18 26.74
C VAL A 194 0.06 11.88 26.52
N PHE A 195 -0.20 11.08 25.49
CA PHE A 195 -1.54 10.58 25.18
C PHE A 195 -1.59 9.08 25.50
N GLU A 196 -2.61 8.65 26.21
CA GLU A 196 -2.94 7.23 26.40
C GLU A 196 -3.92 6.81 25.30
N LEU A 197 -3.48 5.95 24.40
CA LEU A 197 -4.23 5.51 23.23
C LEU A 197 -4.65 4.06 23.42
N LYS A 198 -5.94 3.81 23.41
CA LYS A 198 -6.49 2.47 23.39
C LYS A 198 -6.37 1.92 21.97
N ARG A 199 -5.74 0.76 21.78
CA ARG A 199 -5.69 0.09 20.47
C ARG A 199 -7.06 -0.47 20.12
N GLU A 200 -7.59 -0.07 18.99
CA GLU A 200 -8.90 -0.49 18.47
C GLU A 200 -8.71 -1.09 17.06
N THR A 201 -9.71 -1.82 16.58
CA THR A 201 -9.74 -2.22 15.17
C THR A 201 -9.99 -0.98 14.32
N ILE A 202 -9.04 -0.65 13.44
CA ILE A 202 -9.12 0.45 12.50
C ILE A 202 -9.57 -0.12 11.16
N GLU A 203 -10.63 0.45 10.61
CA GLU A 203 -11.09 0.16 9.26
C GLU A 203 -10.80 1.37 8.36
N LEU A 204 -10.01 1.16 7.32
CA LEU A 204 -9.68 2.19 6.37
C LEU A 204 -10.84 2.38 5.37
N LYS A 205 -11.36 3.60 5.28
CA LYS A 205 -12.39 3.95 4.29
C LYS A 205 -11.69 4.36 3.01
N TYR A 206 -11.71 3.47 2.02
CA TYR A 206 -11.09 3.71 0.72
C TYR A 206 -11.95 4.50 -0.26
N VAL A 207 -13.26 4.57 -0.02
CA VAL A 207 -14.23 5.24 -0.91
C VAL A 207 -14.76 6.50 -0.23
N LYS A 208 -14.66 7.63 -0.92
CA LYS A 208 -15.23 8.91 -0.51
C LYS A 208 -16.09 9.45 -1.65
N SER A 209 -17.29 9.94 -1.34
CA SER A 209 -18.21 10.49 -2.34
C SER A 209 -18.94 11.73 -1.84
N LYS A 210 -19.18 12.66 -2.74
CA LYS A 210 -20.00 13.84 -2.49
C LYS A 210 -20.66 14.34 -3.77
N MET A 211 -21.80 15.05 -3.65
CA MET A 211 -22.34 15.83 -4.75
C MET A 211 -21.66 17.20 -4.78
N LEU A 212 -21.25 17.62 -5.96
CA LEU A 212 -20.82 18.97 -6.28
C LEU A 212 -21.95 19.72 -6.99
N ASP A 213 -21.79 21.04 -7.10
CA ASP A 213 -22.77 21.90 -7.79
C ASP A 213 -22.96 21.50 -9.24
N GLY A 214 -24.19 21.66 -9.73
CA GLY A 214 -24.57 21.31 -11.11
C GLY A 214 -24.87 19.82 -11.34
N GLY A 215 -25.09 19.05 -10.26
CA GLY A 215 -25.40 17.62 -10.36
C GLY A 215 -24.19 16.75 -10.69
N ILE A 216 -23.01 17.18 -10.31
CA ILE A 216 -21.77 16.44 -10.52
C ILE A 216 -21.49 15.54 -9.31
N GLY A 217 -21.46 14.22 -9.50
CA GLY A 217 -20.95 13.29 -8.52
C GLY A 217 -19.42 13.34 -8.49
N TYR A 218 -18.83 13.46 -7.30
CA TYR A 218 -17.41 13.25 -7.07
C TYR A 218 -17.23 11.95 -6.26
N LEU A 219 -16.42 11.05 -6.77
CA LEU A 219 -16.14 9.75 -6.18
C LEU A 219 -14.64 9.53 -6.17
N ARG A 220 -14.03 9.41 -5.00
CA ARG A 220 -12.62 9.12 -4.84
C ARG A 220 -12.41 7.72 -4.31
N LEU A 221 -11.48 6.99 -4.93
CA LEU A 221 -11.00 5.70 -4.48
C LEU A 221 -9.50 5.83 -4.17
N THR A 222 -9.11 5.61 -2.91
CA THR A 222 -7.73 5.78 -2.46
C THR A 222 -6.90 4.50 -2.55
N GLN A 223 -7.55 3.32 -2.56
CA GLN A 223 -6.89 2.02 -2.71
C GLN A 223 -7.91 0.94 -3.12
N PHE A 224 -7.46 -0.07 -3.87
CA PHE A 224 -8.27 -1.26 -4.21
C PHE A 224 -8.09 -2.35 -3.14
N GLY A 225 -8.50 -2.03 -1.90
CA GLY A 225 -8.48 -2.97 -0.79
C GLY A 225 -9.53 -4.06 -0.92
N ASP A 226 -9.47 -5.03 0.01
CA ASP A 226 -10.49 -6.07 0.12
C ASP A 226 -11.88 -5.44 0.21
N ASN A 227 -12.82 -5.97 -0.57
CA ASN A 227 -14.24 -5.64 -0.44
C ASN A 227 -14.63 -4.18 -0.74
N VAL A 228 -13.82 -3.46 -1.52
CA VAL A 228 -14.08 -2.06 -1.93
C VAL A 228 -15.28 -1.95 -2.90
N TYR A 229 -15.58 -3.01 -3.65
CA TYR A 229 -16.69 -3.01 -4.61
C TYR A 229 -18.07 -2.71 -4.00
N PRO A 230 -18.47 -3.27 -2.86
CA PRO A 230 -19.74 -2.90 -2.19
C PRO A 230 -19.82 -1.42 -1.83
N ASP A 231 -18.74 -0.83 -1.32
CA ASP A 231 -18.70 0.58 -0.95
C ASP A 231 -18.80 1.49 -2.18
N MET A 232 -18.08 1.14 -3.26
CA MET A 232 -18.18 1.83 -4.54
C MET A 232 -19.60 1.75 -5.12
N LYS A 233 -20.23 0.57 -5.07
CA LYS A 233 -21.61 0.34 -5.50
C LYS A 233 -22.57 1.24 -4.73
N LYS A 234 -22.50 1.22 -3.40
CA LYS A 234 -23.33 2.05 -2.54
C LYS A 234 -23.14 3.54 -2.83
N ALA A 235 -21.89 4.00 -2.93
CA ALA A 235 -21.59 5.40 -3.22
C ALA A 235 -22.19 5.86 -4.57
N LEU A 236 -22.14 5.01 -5.61
CA LEU A 236 -22.74 5.31 -6.91
C LEU A 236 -24.27 5.33 -6.85
N GLU A 237 -24.88 4.38 -6.14
CA GLU A 237 -26.34 4.34 -5.93
C GLU A 237 -26.81 5.60 -5.18
N ASP A 238 -26.10 6.02 -4.14
CA ASP A 238 -26.38 7.23 -3.37
C ASP A 238 -26.25 8.51 -4.25
N LEU A 239 -25.22 8.59 -5.09
CA LEU A 239 -25.03 9.72 -6.02
C LEU A 239 -26.13 9.76 -7.08
N GLN A 240 -26.52 8.63 -7.64
CA GLN A 240 -27.62 8.53 -8.62
C GLN A 240 -28.96 8.92 -7.97
N ALA A 241 -29.24 8.46 -6.76
CA ALA A 241 -30.45 8.82 -6.00
C ALA A 241 -30.52 10.34 -5.70
N LYS A 242 -29.37 11.01 -5.57
CA LYS A 242 -29.25 12.48 -5.42
C LYS A 242 -29.34 13.24 -6.77
N GLY A 243 -29.64 12.58 -7.86
CA GLY A 243 -29.78 13.20 -9.19
C GLY A 243 -28.46 13.50 -9.90
N MET A 244 -27.44 12.66 -9.72
CA MET A 244 -26.17 12.79 -10.44
C MET A 244 -26.36 12.77 -11.96
N LYS A 245 -25.85 13.80 -12.64
CA LYS A 245 -25.89 13.97 -14.09
C LYS A 245 -24.56 13.57 -14.77
N GLY A 246 -23.45 13.63 -14.03
CA GLY A 246 -22.11 13.25 -14.49
C GLY A 246 -21.19 12.93 -13.31
N LEU A 247 -20.10 12.20 -13.54
CA LEU A 247 -19.21 11.68 -12.52
C LEU A 247 -17.76 12.13 -12.74
N ILE A 248 -17.13 12.66 -11.70
CA ILE A 248 -15.68 12.76 -11.58
C ILE A 248 -15.21 11.60 -10.69
N PHE A 249 -14.42 10.69 -11.27
CA PHE A 249 -13.83 9.57 -10.56
C PHE A 249 -12.34 9.85 -10.30
N ASP A 250 -11.96 10.03 -9.04
CA ASP A 250 -10.61 10.41 -8.63
C ASP A 250 -9.79 9.19 -8.21
N LEU A 251 -8.78 8.86 -9.00
CA LEU A 251 -7.80 7.80 -8.76
C LEU A 251 -6.40 8.36 -8.47
N ARG A 252 -6.25 9.66 -8.26
CA ARG A 252 -4.95 10.27 -7.96
C ARG A 252 -4.38 9.69 -6.67
N SER A 253 -3.05 9.40 -6.68
CA SER A 253 -2.30 8.82 -5.57
C SER A 253 -2.87 7.50 -5.04
N ASN A 254 -3.58 6.75 -5.89
CA ASN A 254 -4.06 5.41 -5.59
C ASN A 254 -3.05 4.37 -6.08
N PRO A 255 -2.29 3.69 -5.21
CA PRO A 255 -1.22 2.76 -5.59
C PRO A 255 -1.73 1.44 -6.20
N GLY A 256 -3.05 1.28 -6.28
CA GLY A 256 -3.68 0.05 -6.76
C GLY A 256 -4.17 -0.84 -5.63
N GLY A 257 -4.02 -2.14 -5.80
CA GLY A 257 -4.47 -3.19 -4.88
C GLY A 257 -4.92 -4.43 -5.65
N GLU A 258 -6.04 -5.04 -5.26
CA GLU A 258 -6.50 -6.31 -5.82
C GLU A 258 -6.98 -6.22 -7.27
N LEU A 259 -6.48 -7.14 -8.10
CA LEU A 259 -6.90 -7.28 -9.51
C LEU A 259 -8.41 -7.53 -9.62
N GLY A 260 -8.97 -8.42 -8.80
CA GLY A 260 -10.41 -8.73 -8.83
C GLY A 260 -11.28 -7.51 -8.54
N GLN A 261 -10.87 -6.64 -7.61
CA GLN A 261 -11.58 -5.41 -7.31
C GLN A 261 -11.51 -4.43 -8.50
N SER A 262 -10.36 -4.31 -9.17
CA SER A 262 -10.22 -3.43 -10.33
C SER A 262 -11.12 -3.85 -11.49
N ILE A 263 -11.25 -5.16 -11.74
CA ILE A 263 -12.15 -5.72 -12.77
C ILE A 263 -13.60 -5.37 -12.45
N LYS A 264 -14.05 -5.64 -11.22
CA LYS A 264 -15.42 -5.34 -10.77
C LYS A 264 -15.74 -3.86 -10.84
N ILE A 265 -14.80 -2.98 -10.44
CA ILE A 265 -14.98 -1.54 -10.45
C ILE A 265 -15.01 -0.98 -11.88
N ALA A 266 -14.08 -1.39 -12.76
CA ALA A 266 -14.13 -1.01 -14.18
C ALA A 266 -15.44 -1.47 -14.83
N SER A 267 -15.93 -2.65 -14.47
CA SER A 267 -17.18 -3.22 -14.97
C SER A 267 -18.43 -2.43 -14.57
N MET A 268 -18.36 -1.61 -13.53
CA MET A 268 -19.47 -0.69 -13.18
C MET A 268 -19.73 0.36 -14.29
N PHE A 269 -18.71 0.70 -15.05
CA PHE A 269 -18.73 1.80 -16.02
C PHE A 269 -18.65 1.35 -17.48
N ILE A 270 -18.24 0.11 -17.74
CA ILE A 270 -18.11 -0.47 -19.07
C ILE A 270 -19.27 -1.43 -19.30
N GLU A 271 -20.03 -1.23 -20.38
CA GLU A 271 -21.23 -2.02 -20.67
C GLU A 271 -20.90 -3.45 -21.12
N LYS A 272 -19.88 -3.60 -21.97
CA LYS A 272 -19.45 -4.89 -22.53
C LYS A 272 -17.99 -4.88 -22.94
N GLY A 273 -17.38 -6.06 -23.00
CA GLY A 273 -16.04 -6.25 -23.55
C GLY A 273 -14.99 -6.57 -22.50
N LYS A 274 -13.74 -6.60 -22.94
CA LYS A 274 -12.57 -6.91 -22.15
C LYS A 274 -12.21 -5.73 -21.22
N ILE A 275 -11.86 -6.03 -20.00
CA ILE A 275 -11.35 -5.04 -19.03
C ILE A 275 -9.81 -5.05 -19.04
N VAL A 276 -9.21 -6.23 -18.96
CA VAL A 276 -7.76 -6.42 -18.89
C VAL A 276 -7.41 -7.82 -19.36
N SER A 277 -6.20 -8.02 -19.85
CA SER A 277 -5.64 -9.37 -19.98
C SER A 277 -4.28 -9.46 -19.30
N THR A 278 -3.89 -10.68 -18.92
CA THR A 278 -2.59 -10.98 -18.33
C THR A 278 -1.87 -12.02 -19.18
N ARG A 279 -0.55 -11.85 -19.36
CA ARG A 279 0.29 -12.82 -20.08
C ARG A 279 1.41 -13.31 -19.17
N GLN A 280 1.50 -14.62 -19.03
CA GLN A 280 2.50 -15.32 -18.24
C GLN A 280 3.79 -15.57 -19.04
N LYS A 281 4.86 -16.04 -18.36
CA LYS A 281 6.16 -16.34 -18.97
C LYS A 281 6.08 -17.28 -20.19
N LYS A 282 5.19 -18.27 -20.15
CA LYS A 282 4.99 -19.23 -21.27
C LYS A 282 4.05 -18.72 -22.37
N GLY A 283 3.68 -17.44 -22.35
CA GLY A 283 2.78 -16.82 -23.34
C GLY A 283 1.30 -17.12 -23.14
N GLU A 284 0.92 -17.81 -22.07
CA GLU A 284 -0.48 -18.05 -21.72
C GLU A 284 -1.17 -16.71 -21.39
N GLU A 285 -2.27 -16.42 -22.08
CA GLU A 285 -3.06 -15.21 -21.87
C GLU A 285 -4.36 -15.55 -21.14
N SER A 286 -4.62 -14.84 -20.05
CA SER A 286 -5.90 -14.85 -19.36
C SER A 286 -6.61 -13.54 -19.64
N VAL A 287 -7.86 -13.61 -20.16
CA VAL A 287 -8.66 -12.44 -20.50
C VAL A 287 -9.76 -12.28 -19.46
N TYR A 288 -9.85 -11.10 -18.89
CA TYR A 288 -10.88 -10.72 -17.92
C TYR A 288 -11.86 -9.77 -18.60
N SER A 289 -13.09 -10.23 -18.74
CA SER A 289 -14.17 -9.48 -19.35
C SER A 289 -15.04 -8.83 -18.29
N ARG A 290 -15.88 -7.91 -18.73
CA ARG A 290 -16.86 -7.20 -17.89
C ARG A 290 -17.76 -8.18 -17.13
N GLU A 291 -18.01 -7.90 -15.86
CA GLU A 291 -18.89 -8.67 -14.97
C GLU A 291 -19.72 -7.74 -14.05
N GLY A 292 -20.77 -8.26 -13.44
CA GLY A 292 -21.55 -7.57 -12.40
C GLY A 292 -22.48 -6.45 -12.95
N LYS A 293 -22.82 -5.47 -12.08
CA LYS A 293 -23.80 -4.41 -12.37
C LYS A 293 -23.16 -3.29 -13.21
N TYR A 294 -23.82 -2.88 -14.27
CA TYR A 294 -23.53 -1.68 -15.05
C TYR A 294 -24.39 -0.49 -14.57
N PHE A 295 -23.76 0.66 -14.34
CA PHE A 295 -24.41 1.83 -13.76
C PHE A 295 -24.90 2.86 -14.79
N GLY A 296 -24.76 2.56 -16.08
CA GLY A 296 -25.26 3.41 -17.15
C GLY A 296 -24.21 4.33 -17.79
N ASN A 297 -24.63 4.99 -18.85
CA ASN A 297 -23.76 5.84 -19.68
C ASN A 297 -23.99 7.33 -19.39
N PHE A 298 -23.53 7.80 -18.23
CA PHE A 298 -23.48 9.23 -17.89
C PHE A 298 -22.10 9.81 -18.26
N PRO A 299 -21.99 11.15 -18.47
CA PRO A 299 -20.70 11.82 -18.65
C PRO A 299 -19.72 11.49 -17.53
N MET A 300 -18.46 11.20 -17.88
CA MET A 300 -17.47 10.76 -16.89
C MET A 300 -16.08 11.33 -17.19
N VAL A 301 -15.44 11.84 -16.15
CA VAL A 301 -14.03 12.24 -16.12
C VAL A 301 -13.31 11.41 -15.08
N VAL A 302 -12.08 10.99 -15.37
CA VAL A 302 -11.20 10.30 -14.43
C VAL A 302 -9.98 11.16 -14.14
N LEU A 303 -9.70 11.41 -12.86
CA LEU A 303 -8.49 12.08 -12.43
C LEU A 303 -7.39 11.05 -12.14
N ILE A 304 -6.21 11.26 -12.72
CA ILE A 304 -5.03 10.40 -12.55
C ILE A 304 -3.77 11.25 -12.33
N ASN A 305 -2.77 10.67 -11.66
CA ASN A 305 -1.43 11.27 -11.51
C ASN A 305 -0.34 10.19 -11.40
N GLY A 306 0.92 10.61 -11.23
CA GLY A 306 2.06 9.70 -11.07
C GLY A 306 1.98 8.73 -9.88
N GLY A 307 1.08 8.96 -8.92
CA GLY A 307 0.78 8.02 -7.83
C GLY A 307 -0.35 7.02 -8.16
N SER A 308 -1.00 7.14 -9.32
CA SER A 308 -1.98 6.15 -9.80
C SER A 308 -1.24 4.95 -10.39
N ALA A 309 -1.33 3.77 -9.75
CA ALA A 309 -0.53 2.61 -10.14
C ALA A 309 -1.34 1.29 -10.19
N SER A 310 -0.87 0.30 -10.93
CA SER A 310 -1.37 -1.09 -10.93
C SER A 310 -2.90 -1.16 -11.20
N ALA A 311 -3.74 -1.56 -10.22
CA ALA A 311 -5.20 -1.64 -10.34
C ALA A 311 -5.82 -0.32 -10.82
N SER A 312 -5.27 0.85 -10.42
CA SER A 312 -5.71 2.15 -10.93
C SER A 312 -5.47 2.29 -12.43
N GLU A 313 -4.35 1.74 -12.91
CA GLU A 313 -4.01 1.76 -14.33
C GLU A 313 -4.84 0.79 -15.15
N ILE A 314 -5.23 -0.36 -14.56
CA ILE A 314 -6.21 -1.28 -15.17
C ILE A 314 -7.53 -0.55 -15.40
N VAL A 315 -8.05 0.14 -14.37
CA VAL A 315 -9.32 0.85 -14.46
C VAL A 315 -9.23 2.03 -15.44
N SER A 316 -8.23 2.90 -15.30
CA SER A 316 -8.07 4.07 -16.18
C SER A 316 -7.79 3.67 -17.62
N GLY A 317 -6.94 2.66 -17.85
CA GLY A 317 -6.64 2.13 -19.18
C GLY A 317 -7.86 1.50 -19.84
N ALA A 318 -8.65 0.71 -19.11
CA ALA A 318 -9.89 0.15 -19.60
C ALA A 318 -10.92 1.23 -19.98
N LEU A 319 -11.12 2.23 -19.12
CA LEU A 319 -12.04 3.35 -19.39
C LEU A 319 -11.61 4.18 -20.58
N LYS A 320 -10.29 4.39 -20.75
CA LYS A 320 -9.73 5.09 -21.90
C LYS A 320 -9.94 4.31 -23.21
N ASP A 321 -9.55 3.05 -23.24
CA ASP A 321 -9.61 2.20 -24.43
C ASP A 321 -11.06 2.01 -24.93
N HIS A 322 -12.02 1.91 -24.00
CA HIS A 322 -13.44 1.87 -24.30
C HIS A 322 -14.04 3.26 -24.63
N LYS A 323 -13.24 4.33 -24.61
CA LYS A 323 -13.72 5.72 -24.78
C LYS A 323 -14.86 6.07 -23.82
N ARG A 324 -14.85 5.45 -22.63
CA ARG A 324 -15.91 5.58 -21.63
C ARG A 324 -15.78 6.86 -20.80
N ALA A 325 -14.56 7.33 -20.60
CA ALA A 325 -14.26 8.52 -19.81
C ALA A 325 -13.13 9.32 -20.44
N THR A 326 -13.07 10.61 -20.12
CA THR A 326 -11.92 11.47 -20.41
C THR A 326 -10.98 11.47 -19.22
N LEU A 327 -9.70 11.16 -19.42
CA LEU A 327 -8.68 11.16 -18.38
C LEU A 327 -8.03 12.54 -18.30
N ILE A 328 -7.96 13.11 -17.10
CA ILE A 328 -7.35 14.43 -16.83
C ILE A 328 -6.32 14.29 -15.71
N GLY A 329 -5.20 14.99 -15.84
CA GLY A 329 -4.15 15.06 -14.82
C GLY A 329 -2.77 14.74 -15.38
N GLU A 330 -2.06 13.83 -14.75
CA GLU A 330 -0.70 13.45 -15.12
C GLU A 330 -0.64 11.98 -15.52
N LYS A 331 0.45 11.61 -16.22
CA LYS A 331 0.77 10.23 -16.56
C LYS A 331 0.85 9.36 -15.32
N THR A 332 0.30 8.16 -15.37
CA THR A 332 0.33 7.20 -14.27
C THR A 332 1.71 6.56 -14.07
N PHE A 333 1.89 5.80 -13.02
CA PHE A 333 3.16 5.25 -12.57
C PHE A 333 3.83 4.27 -13.57
N GLY A 334 3.05 3.40 -14.20
CA GLY A 334 3.58 2.38 -15.12
C GLY A 334 3.86 1.02 -14.48
N LYS A 335 3.10 0.60 -13.45
CA LYS A 335 3.22 -0.73 -12.87
C LYS A 335 2.34 -1.74 -13.60
N GLY A 336 2.91 -2.39 -14.59
CA GLY A 336 2.23 -3.42 -15.42
C GLY A 336 2.46 -4.86 -14.99
N SER A 337 3.10 -5.11 -13.86
CA SER A 337 3.41 -6.44 -13.34
C SER A 337 2.31 -6.99 -12.42
N VAL A 338 2.03 -8.29 -12.56
CA VAL A 338 1.08 -9.04 -11.72
C VAL A 338 1.86 -9.90 -10.74
N GLN A 339 1.64 -9.71 -9.44
CA GLN A 339 2.24 -10.54 -8.41
C GLN A 339 1.24 -11.55 -7.88
N THR A 340 1.76 -12.72 -7.51
CA THR A 340 1.04 -13.68 -6.67
C THR A 340 1.71 -13.79 -5.31
N LEU A 341 0.93 -14.10 -4.30
CA LEU A 341 1.38 -14.34 -2.95
C LEU A 341 1.30 -15.83 -2.67
N LEU A 342 2.44 -16.46 -2.42
CA LEU A 342 2.57 -17.89 -2.15
C LEU A 342 2.95 -18.09 -0.69
N PRO A 343 2.05 -18.64 0.15
CA PRO A 343 2.39 -18.98 1.53
C PRO A 343 3.34 -20.19 1.57
N LEU A 344 4.31 -20.16 2.48
CA LEU A 344 5.20 -21.26 2.78
C LEU A 344 4.71 -22.05 4.00
N PRO A 345 5.12 -23.33 4.15
CA PRO A 345 4.61 -24.21 5.21
C PRO A 345 4.85 -23.71 6.64
N ASP A 346 5.92 -22.95 6.87
CA ASP A 346 6.27 -22.38 8.18
C ASP A 346 5.53 -21.06 8.50
N GLY A 347 4.72 -20.59 7.56
CA GLY A 347 3.94 -19.36 7.66
C GLY A 347 4.64 -18.13 7.08
N ASP A 348 5.88 -18.27 6.64
CA ASP A 348 6.58 -17.30 5.79
C ASP A 348 5.90 -17.27 4.41
N GLY A 349 6.35 -16.43 3.48
CA GLY A 349 5.78 -16.43 2.12
C GLY A 349 6.63 -15.67 1.12
N ILE A 350 6.29 -15.85 -0.14
CA ILE A 350 6.89 -15.10 -1.23
C ILE A 350 5.81 -14.39 -2.04
N LYS A 351 6.06 -13.14 -2.36
CA LYS A 351 5.34 -12.40 -3.38
C LYS A 351 6.22 -12.39 -4.62
N ILE A 352 5.74 -12.91 -5.74
CA ILE A 352 6.52 -13.07 -6.96
C ILE A 352 5.74 -12.58 -8.18
N THR A 353 6.42 -11.89 -9.08
CA THR A 353 5.85 -11.47 -10.37
C THR A 353 5.68 -12.67 -11.28
N ILE A 354 4.45 -12.94 -11.71
CA ILE A 354 4.08 -14.10 -12.52
C ILE A 354 3.59 -13.75 -13.92
N ALA A 355 3.15 -12.50 -14.14
CA ALA A 355 2.59 -12.07 -15.41
C ALA A 355 2.73 -10.55 -15.58
N LYS A 356 2.47 -10.10 -16.80
CA LYS A 356 2.23 -8.69 -17.13
C LYS A 356 0.79 -8.52 -17.58
N TYR A 357 0.19 -7.35 -17.29
CA TYR A 357 -1.17 -7.05 -17.76
C TYR A 357 -1.18 -6.04 -18.91
N TYR A 358 -2.23 -6.14 -19.70
CA TYR A 358 -2.44 -5.38 -20.94
C TYR A 358 -3.83 -4.78 -20.94
N THR A 359 -3.94 -3.56 -21.45
CA THR A 359 -5.22 -2.88 -21.61
C THR A 359 -6.12 -3.63 -22.62
N PRO A 360 -7.40 -3.29 -22.77
CA PRO A 360 -8.29 -3.87 -23.76
C PRO A 360 -7.72 -3.86 -25.20
N ASN A 361 -6.98 -2.81 -25.56
CA ASN A 361 -6.33 -2.68 -26.87
C ASN A 361 -4.99 -3.45 -26.97
N GLY A 362 -4.60 -4.19 -25.93
CA GLY A 362 -3.38 -5.00 -25.93
C GLY A 362 -2.09 -4.21 -25.66
N ILE A 363 -2.19 -3.00 -25.11
CA ILE A 363 -1.05 -2.14 -24.78
C ILE A 363 -0.54 -2.54 -23.38
N SER A 364 0.76 -2.85 -23.28
CA SER A 364 1.43 -3.03 -21.98
C SER A 364 1.67 -1.66 -21.34
N ILE A 365 1.30 -1.51 -20.08
CA ILE A 365 1.57 -0.29 -19.31
C ILE A 365 2.84 -0.40 -18.46
N ASP A 366 3.48 -1.56 -18.47
CA ASP A 366 4.70 -1.83 -17.70
C ASP A 366 5.84 -0.90 -18.14
N GLY A 367 6.33 -0.08 -17.21
CA GLY A 367 7.32 0.97 -17.46
C GLY A 367 6.82 2.19 -18.25
N THR A 368 5.60 2.15 -18.80
CA THR A 368 5.08 3.23 -19.67
C THR A 368 3.96 4.03 -19.04
N GLY A 369 3.08 3.43 -18.23
CA GLY A 369 1.92 4.09 -17.65
C GLY A 369 0.80 4.43 -18.65
N ILE A 370 -0.25 5.07 -18.14
CA ILE A 370 -1.40 5.56 -18.91
C ILE A 370 -1.29 7.09 -19.03
N GLU A 371 -1.25 7.59 -20.26
CA GLU A 371 -1.27 9.03 -20.53
C GLU A 371 -2.69 9.59 -20.34
N PRO A 372 -2.86 10.77 -19.70
CA PRO A 372 -4.14 11.46 -19.68
C PRO A 372 -4.52 11.97 -21.08
N ASP A 373 -5.82 12.21 -21.32
CA ASP A 373 -6.29 12.88 -22.54
C ASP A 373 -6.06 14.40 -22.46
N THR A 374 -6.08 14.95 -21.25
CA THR A 374 -5.73 16.34 -20.96
C THR A 374 -4.67 16.38 -19.86
N LYS A 375 -3.45 16.75 -20.24
CA LYS A 375 -2.34 16.86 -19.30
C LYS A 375 -2.44 18.16 -18.49
N ILE A 376 -2.49 18.02 -17.18
CA ILE A 376 -2.44 19.13 -16.21
C ILE A 376 -1.53 18.69 -15.08
N GLU A 377 -0.37 19.35 -14.94
CA GLU A 377 0.57 19.10 -13.86
C GLU A 377 0.13 19.89 -12.63
N ASP A 378 0.09 19.24 -11.49
CA ASP A 378 -0.17 19.85 -10.19
C ASP A 378 0.94 19.49 -9.21
N LYS A 379 2.00 20.31 -9.22
CA LYS A 379 3.22 20.08 -8.43
C LYS A 379 2.94 20.10 -6.91
N ASP A 380 1.88 20.76 -6.50
CA ASP A 380 1.56 20.97 -5.08
C ASP A 380 0.57 19.92 -4.56
N TYR A 381 -0.08 19.13 -5.45
CA TYR A 381 -1.02 18.09 -5.08
C TYR A 381 -0.43 17.11 -4.05
N TYR A 382 0.84 16.72 -4.23
CA TYR A 382 1.52 15.79 -3.32
C TYR A 382 1.76 16.38 -1.93
N LEU A 383 1.96 17.69 -1.82
CA LEU A 383 2.13 18.38 -0.54
C LEU A 383 0.82 18.40 0.26
N ILE A 384 -0.30 18.37 -0.43
CA ILE A 384 -1.65 18.36 0.16
C ILE A 384 -2.09 16.93 0.48
N SER A 385 -1.84 15.97 -0.42
CA SER A 385 -2.23 14.57 -0.23
C SER A 385 -1.49 13.90 0.92
N ASP A 386 -0.26 14.29 1.21
CA ASP A 386 0.52 13.77 2.33
C ASP A 386 0.10 14.33 3.70
N GLY A 387 -0.75 15.37 3.74
CA GLY A 387 -1.14 16.03 4.98
C GLY A 387 -2.63 16.35 5.15
N ALA A 388 -3.45 16.29 4.13
CA ALA A 388 -4.81 16.81 4.17
C ALA A 388 -5.80 16.07 3.28
N ILE A 389 -5.92 14.75 3.41
CA ILE A 389 -7.15 14.07 3.00
C ILE A 389 -8.15 14.12 4.18
N THR A 390 -8.19 15.23 4.87
CA THR A 390 -9.21 15.53 5.84
C THR A 390 -9.95 16.76 5.35
N ASN A 391 -11.18 16.51 4.88
CA ASN A 391 -12.22 17.51 4.77
C ASN A 391 -11.99 18.68 3.79
N ILE A 392 -12.34 18.44 2.53
CA ILE A 392 -12.92 19.50 1.75
C ILE A 392 -14.39 19.65 2.25
N ASP A 393 -14.56 20.11 3.45
CA ASP A 393 -15.81 20.67 3.93
C ASP A 393 -15.58 22.17 4.08
N GLU A 394 -16.15 22.93 3.16
CA GLU A 394 -16.05 24.41 3.16
C GLU A 394 -16.56 25.03 4.45
N ASN A 395 -17.44 24.37 5.18
CA ASN A 395 -17.95 24.82 6.47
C ASN A 395 -16.90 24.69 7.58
N GLN A 396 -16.09 23.61 7.60
CA GLN A 396 -14.99 23.49 8.56
C GLN A 396 -13.83 24.44 8.26
N GLN A 397 -13.59 24.77 6.98
CA GLN A 397 -12.62 25.83 6.65
C GLN A 397 -13.06 27.21 7.16
N LYS A 398 -14.37 27.50 7.14
CA LYS A 398 -14.92 28.75 7.71
C LYS A 398 -14.89 28.77 9.24
N GLU A 399 -15.10 27.65 9.91
CA GLU A 399 -15.00 27.53 11.37
C GLU A 399 -13.55 27.58 11.85
N ASN A 400 -12.64 26.85 11.23
CA ASN A 400 -11.21 26.93 11.51
C ASN A 400 -10.64 28.34 11.25
N LYS A 401 -11.13 29.03 10.21
CA LYS A 401 -10.79 30.43 9.95
C LYS A 401 -11.28 31.37 11.06
N LYS A 402 -12.47 31.11 11.64
CA LYS A 402 -13.02 31.90 12.78
C LYS A 402 -12.28 31.61 14.08
N GLU A 403 -11.87 30.37 14.37
CA GLU A 403 -11.08 30.06 15.56
C GLU A 403 -9.67 30.64 15.49
N ILE A 404 -8.99 30.49 14.33
CA ILE A 404 -7.64 31.09 14.14
C ILE A 404 -7.69 32.62 14.25
N ILE A 405 -8.73 33.27 13.76
CA ILE A 405 -8.89 34.73 13.88
C ILE A 405 -9.20 35.17 15.33
N LYS A 406 -9.78 34.32 16.17
CA LYS A 406 -10.00 34.61 17.60
C LYS A 406 -8.73 34.46 18.44
N GLU A 407 -7.82 33.54 18.11
CA GLU A 407 -6.57 33.33 18.86
C GLU A 407 -5.43 34.30 18.48
N VAL A 408 -5.47 34.95 17.32
CA VAL A 408 -4.35 35.79 16.79
C VAL A 408 -4.60 37.29 17.00
N LYS A 409 -5.50 37.71 17.88
CA LYS A 409 -5.66 39.16 18.19
C LYS A 409 -4.52 39.76 19.03
N GLY A 410 -3.36 39.10 19.13
CA GLY A 410 -2.19 39.56 19.89
C GLY A 410 -0.99 40.02 19.08
N GLU A 411 -0.73 39.49 17.89
CA GLU A 411 0.42 39.90 17.06
C GLU A 411 0.16 39.74 15.57
N LYS A 412 0.46 40.79 14.79
CA LYS A 412 0.43 40.77 13.34
C LYS A 412 1.55 39.87 12.80
N VAL A 413 1.25 38.61 12.50
CA VAL A 413 2.01 37.80 11.55
C VAL A 413 1.01 37.29 10.52
N ALA A 414 0.93 38.01 9.41
CA ALA A 414 0.27 37.51 8.21
C ALA A 414 1.08 36.33 7.69
N LYS A 415 0.76 35.11 8.13
CA LYS A 415 1.09 33.92 7.38
C LYS A 415 -0.02 33.73 6.34
N GLU A 416 0.35 33.91 5.06
CA GLU A 416 -0.45 33.43 3.95
C GLU A 416 -0.87 31.99 4.26
N VAL A 417 -2.15 31.77 4.48
CA VAL A 417 -2.73 30.44 4.42
C VAL A 417 -2.75 30.12 2.94
N ASP A 418 -1.76 29.36 2.51
CA ASP A 418 -1.66 28.84 1.15
C ASP A 418 -2.91 27.95 0.89
N THR A 419 -3.94 28.56 0.30
CA THR A 419 -5.11 27.85 -0.19
C THR A 419 -4.74 27.30 -1.55
N HIS A 420 -3.99 26.19 -1.56
CA HIS A 420 -3.70 25.49 -2.80
C HIS A 420 -5.01 25.14 -3.51
N LYS A 421 -5.08 25.60 -4.75
CA LYS A 421 -6.25 25.40 -5.61
C LYS A 421 -6.04 24.12 -6.43
N ASP A 422 -6.86 23.10 -6.24
CA ASP A 422 -6.82 21.86 -7.00
C ASP A 422 -7.20 22.12 -8.49
N ILE A 423 -6.18 22.52 -9.26
CA ILE A 423 -6.35 22.90 -10.68
C ILE A 423 -6.80 21.73 -11.55
N GLN A 424 -6.45 20.49 -11.19
CA GLN A 424 -6.89 19.28 -11.89
C GLN A 424 -8.39 19.02 -11.65
N LEU A 425 -8.86 19.16 -10.41
CA LEU A 425 -10.28 19.03 -10.09
C LEU A 425 -11.12 20.14 -10.74
N GLU A 426 -10.63 21.37 -10.78
CA GLU A 426 -11.32 22.47 -11.48
C GLU A 426 -11.46 22.20 -12.98
N ALA A 427 -10.39 21.72 -13.61
CA ALA A 427 -10.45 21.34 -15.01
C ALA A 427 -11.44 20.18 -15.25
N ALA A 428 -11.48 19.20 -14.35
CA ALA A 428 -12.45 18.11 -14.40
C ALA A 428 -13.89 18.62 -14.26
N ILE A 429 -14.14 19.56 -13.33
CA ILE A 429 -15.46 20.20 -13.18
C ILE A 429 -15.86 20.96 -14.44
N LYS A 430 -14.95 21.69 -15.06
CA LYS A 430 -15.20 22.40 -16.32
C LYS A 430 -15.52 21.43 -17.47
N ALA A 431 -14.73 20.36 -17.59
CA ALA A 431 -14.93 19.35 -18.64
C ALA A 431 -16.28 18.62 -18.48
N ILE A 432 -16.60 18.17 -17.26
CA ILE A 432 -17.86 17.43 -17.01
C ILE A 432 -19.10 18.32 -17.20
N LYS A 433 -19.05 19.61 -16.82
CA LYS A 433 -20.13 20.57 -17.08
C LYS A 433 -20.37 20.71 -18.59
N ALA A 434 -19.32 20.82 -19.40
CA ALA A 434 -19.43 20.91 -20.85
C ALA A 434 -20.04 19.63 -21.46
N MET A 435 -19.74 18.45 -20.90
CA MET A 435 -20.32 17.18 -21.36
C MET A 435 -21.80 17.04 -20.97
N ILE A 436 -22.20 17.49 -19.77
CA ILE A 436 -23.59 17.47 -19.30
C ILE A 436 -24.46 18.38 -20.16
N ASN A 437 -23.95 19.57 -20.52
CA ASN A 437 -24.70 20.55 -21.30
C ASN A 437 -24.83 20.20 -22.79
N LYS A 438 -24.06 19.24 -23.33
CA LYS A 438 -24.13 18.74 -24.70
C LYS A 438 -25.15 17.61 -24.90
N LYS A 439 -25.63 17.01 -23.79
CA LYS A 439 -26.72 16.02 -23.77
C LYS A 439 -28.07 16.70 -23.59
#